data_8f90abdc67181a8404f937e46d714beb
#
_entry.id   8f90abdc67181a8404f937e46d714beb
#
_cell.length_a   1.000
_cell.length_b   1.000
_cell.length_c   1.000
_cell.angle_alpha   90.00
_cell.angle_beta   90.00
_cell.angle_gamma   90.00
#
_symmetry.space_group_name_H-M   'P 1'
#
loop_
_entity.id
_entity.type
_entity.pdbx_description
1 polymer ?
#
loop_
_entity_poly.entity_id
_entity_poly.type
_entity_poly.pdbx_seq_one_letter_code
_entity_poly.pdbx_strand_id
1 'polypeptide(L)'
;NDADEDDICGDVDECPYDAENDADQDNICGDIDECPYDSENDADEDNICGDVDDCPYDAENDADEDGICGDVDICPGYDDNQDTDSDQIPDGCDATPDGDVILTWLSSSESHATLHYESNVDIHGFQFTVSGVDLTDAYDGVLEVQYNEDTQNVIAYSIFGNYLEAGSGTLLTLEFSPDLESSTLLLSNLVVAGSAAGPSSLGVMGPSELVIAPCANNDGDDLCNAVDICLDDAENDADQDDI
;
A
#
# COMPACT_ATOMS: atom_id res chain seq x y z
N ASN A 1 69.21 21.78 -8.79
CA ASN A 1 69.06 20.39 -9.19
C ASN A 1 67.56 20.14 -9.46
N ASP A 2 67.27 19.68 -10.62
CA ASP A 2 65.94 19.30 -11.06
C ASP A 2 65.96 17.78 -11.11
N ALA A 3 65.32 17.13 -10.16
CA ALA A 3 65.50 15.70 -9.92
C ALA A 3 64.47 14.86 -10.65
N ASP A 4 63.30 15.42 -10.95
CA ASP A 4 62.17 14.81 -11.63
C ASP A 4 61.98 15.32 -13.07
N GLU A 5 62.82 16.31 -13.47
CA GLU A 5 62.85 16.85 -14.84
C GLU A 5 61.55 17.62 -15.24
N ASP A 6 60.91 18.29 -14.29
CA ASP A 6 59.72 19.11 -14.50
C ASP A 6 60.02 20.59 -14.84
N ASP A 7 61.30 20.98 -14.94
CA ASP A 7 61.79 22.32 -15.16
C ASP A 7 61.70 23.26 -13.94
N ILE A 8 61.37 22.76 -12.75
CA ILE A 8 61.42 23.48 -11.47
C ILE A 8 62.65 23.07 -10.67
N CYS A 9 63.40 24.04 -10.17
CA CYS A 9 64.59 23.70 -9.34
C CYS A 9 64.10 23.21 -7.96
N GLY A 10 64.66 22.09 -7.48
CA GLY A 10 64.28 21.46 -6.22
C GLY A 10 64.52 22.27 -4.93
N ASP A 11 65.07 23.50 -5.02
CA ASP A 11 65.17 24.45 -3.89
C ASP A 11 63.93 25.38 -3.81
N VAL A 12 63.08 25.36 -4.86
CA VAL A 12 61.88 26.14 -4.94
C VAL A 12 60.65 25.22 -5.35
N ASP A 13 60.89 23.97 -5.60
CA ASP A 13 59.94 22.93 -5.91
C ASP A 13 59.38 22.35 -4.63
N GLU A 14 58.05 22.31 -4.52
CA GLU A 14 57.31 21.76 -3.37
C GLU A 14 57.30 20.23 -3.41
N CYS A 15 57.37 19.61 -4.60
CA CYS A 15 57.40 18.17 -4.83
C CYS A 15 58.65 17.71 -5.62
N PRO A 16 59.89 17.85 -5.10
CA PRO A 16 61.12 17.74 -5.86
C PRO A 16 61.49 16.36 -6.42
N TYR A 17 60.60 15.38 -6.34
CA TYR A 17 60.77 14.04 -6.87
C TYR A 17 59.56 13.58 -7.70
N ASP A 18 58.58 14.47 -7.89
CA ASP A 18 57.34 14.20 -8.62
C ASP A 18 57.12 15.22 -9.74
N ALA A 19 57.29 14.81 -10.99
CA ALA A 19 57.14 15.66 -12.16
C ALA A 19 55.72 16.17 -12.43
N GLU A 20 54.72 15.54 -11.83
CA GLU A 20 53.30 15.98 -11.89
C GLU A 20 52.94 16.88 -10.70
N ASN A 21 53.86 16.96 -9.72
CA ASN A 21 53.72 17.73 -8.51
C ASN A 21 52.47 17.34 -7.69
N ASP A 22 51.72 18.30 -7.25
CA ASP A 22 50.45 18.21 -6.57
C ASP A 22 49.34 18.39 -7.62
N ALA A 23 48.92 17.28 -8.25
CA ALA A 23 48.09 17.30 -9.43
C ALA A 23 46.63 17.69 -9.14
N ASP A 24 46.13 17.37 -7.95
CA ASP A 24 44.76 17.64 -7.50
C ASP A 24 44.65 18.82 -6.51
N GLN A 25 45.81 19.35 -6.08
CA GLN A 25 45.95 20.53 -5.21
C GLN A 25 45.44 20.34 -3.78
N ASP A 26 45.66 19.15 -3.24
CA ASP A 26 45.32 18.82 -1.84
C ASP A 26 46.49 19.08 -0.86
N ASN A 27 47.67 19.48 -1.35
CA ASN A 27 48.93 19.72 -0.68
C ASN A 27 49.73 18.44 -0.35
N ILE A 28 49.46 17.33 -1.03
CA ILE A 28 50.24 16.10 -1.00
C ILE A 28 50.87 15.91 -2.39
N CYS A 29 52.18 15.62 -2.44
CA CYS A 29 52.83 15.32 -3.72
C CYS A 29 52.38 13.96 -4.23
N GLY A 30 52.10 13.80 -5.53
CA GLY A 30 51.53 12.59 -6.09
C GLY A 30 52.39 11.34 -5.94
N ASP A 31 53.74 11.48 -5.69
CA ASP A 31 54.62 10.35 -5.40
C ASP A 31 54.43 9.74 -4.00
N ILE A 32 53.74 10.44 -3.10
CA ILE A 32 53.44 10.03 -1.72
C ILE A 32 51.95 10.04 -1.45
N ASP A 33 51.13 10.49 -2.41
CA ASP A 33 49.70 10.52 -2.34
C ASP A 33 49.09 9.15 -2.73
N GLU A 34 48.17 8.63 -1.95
CA GLU A 34 47.48 7.41 -2.26
C GLU A 34 46.41 7.61 -3.37
N CYS A 35 45.89 8.85 -3.50
CA CYS A 35 44.90 9.24 -4.49
C CYS A 35 45.33 10.50 -5.30
N PRO A 36 46.42 10.46 -6.11
CA PRO A 36 47.11 11.61 -6.66
C PRO A 36 46.30 12.48 -7.66
N TYR A 37 45.08 12.16 -7.95
CA TYR A 37 44.17 12.92 -8.82
C TYR A 37 42.83 13.26 -8.16
N ASP A 38 42.69 12.98 -6.84
CA ASP A 38 41.49 13.26 -6.08
C ASP A 38 41.79 14.05 -4.81
N SER A 39 41.46 15.33 -4.80
CA SER A 39 41.74 16.25 -3.68
C SER A 39 40.96 15.95 -2.40
N GLU A 40 39.93 15.11 -2.45
CA GLU A 40 39.20 14.61 -1.29
C GLU A 40 39.73 13.23 -0.83
N ASN A 41 40.60 12.63 -1.65
CA ASN A 41 41.25 11.35 -1.41
C ASN A 41 40.21 10.20 -1.29
N ASP A 42 40.38 9.36 -0.29
CA ASP A 42 39.44 8.30 0.11
C ASP A 42 38.55 8.89 1.22
N ALA A 43 37.43 9.50 0.80
CA ALA A 43 36.62 10.33 1.69
C ALA A 43 35.80 9.50 2.71
N ASP A 44 35.51 8.23 2.41
CA ASP A 44 34.75 7.31 3.26
C ASP A 44 35.63 6.23 3.91
N GLU A 45 36.93 6.21 3.59
CA GLU A 45 37.94 5.30 4.15
C GLU A 45 37.76 3.81 3.77
N ASP A 46 37.22 3.55 2.56
CA ASP A 46 37.01 2.18 2.06
C ASP A 46 38.20 1.63 1.26
N ASN A 47 39.25 2.44 1.01
CA ASN A 47 40.46 2.22 0.24
C ASN A 47 40.26 2.33 -1.28
N ILE A 48 39.25 3.03 -1.73
CA ILE A 48 39.04 3.43 -3.12
C ILE A 48 39.08 4.95 -3.18
N CYS A 49 39.87 5.51 -4.11
CA CYS A 49 39.90 6.97 -4.30
C CYS A 49 38.59 7.47 -4.89
N GLY A 50 38.04 8.59 -4.42
CA GLY A 50 36.72 9.06 -4.83
C GLY A 50 36.58 9.37 -6.32
N ASP A 51 37.69 9.63 -7.05
CA ASP A 51 37.69 9.82 -8.51
C ASP A 51 37.41 8.54 -9.31
N VAL A 52 37.54 7.36 -8.69
CA VAL A 52 37.30 6.04 -9.28
C VAL A 52 36.28 5.22 -8.52
N ASP A 53 35.78 5.77 -7.41
CA ASP A 53 34.72 5.19 -6.61
C ASP A 53 33.34 5.56 -7.15
N ASP A 54 32.47 4.56 -7.32
CA ASP A 54 31.08 4.78 -7.73
C ASP A 54 30.23 5.40 -6.61
N CYS A 55 30.65 5.19 -5.34
CA CYS A 55 29.98 5.71 -4.13
C CYS A 55 30.95 6.45 -3.18
N PRO A 56 31.57 7.57 -3.58
CA PRO A 56 32.73 8.16 -2.93
C PRO A 56 32.53 8.70 -1.50
N TYR A 57 31.36 8.56 -0.92
CA TYR A 57 31.02 8.98 0.44
C TYR A 57 30.38 7.86 1.26
N ASP A 58 30.39 6.62 0.75
CA ASP A 58 29.77 5.47 1.40
C ASP A 58 30.68 4.23 1.38
N ALA A 59 31.34 3.97 2.49
CA ALA A 59 32.29 2.86 2.64
C ALA A 59 31.70 1.44 2.45
N GLU A 60 30.39 1.31 2.46
CA GLU A 60 29.69 0.06 2.14
C GLU A 60 29.30 -0.03 0.66
N ASN A 61 29.45 1.08 -0.07
CA ASN A 61 29.17 1.22 -1.49
C ASN A 61 27.70 0.88 -1.83
N ASP A 62 27.49 0.21 -2.94
CA ASP A 62 26.21 -0.37 -3.36
C ASP A 62 26.14 -1.82 -2.85
N ALA A 63 25.69 -1.99 -1.60
CA ALA A 63 25.77 -3.26 -0.88
C ALA A 63 24.83 -4.36 -1.42
N ASP A 64 23.75 -3.99 -2.08
CA ASP A 64 22.76 -4.90 -2.65
C ASP A 64 22.77 -4.95 -4.19
N GLU A 65 23.67 -4.17 -4.81
CA GLU A 65 23.92 -4.13 -6.24
C GLU A 65 22.72 -3.61 -7.08
N ASP A 66 21.96 -2.67 -6.52
CA ASP A 66 20.80 -2.08 -7.21
C ASP A 66 21.15 -0.81 -8.02
N GLY A 67 22.37 -0.31 -7.86
CA GLY A 67 22.91 0.88 -8.52
C GLY A 67 22.72 2.17 -7.71
N ILE A 68 22.37 2.07 -6.42
CA ILE A 68 22.19 3.18 -5.49
C ILE A 68 23.16 3.01 -4.32
N CYS A 69 23.92 4.06 -4.02
CA CYS A 69 24.84 4.05 -2.88
C CYS A 69 24.07 4.02 -1.55
N GLY A 70 24.57 3.29 -0.55
CA GLY A 70 23.87 3.09 0.71
C GLY A 70 23.55 4.35 1.50
N ASP A 71 24.29 5.46 1.29
CA ASP A 71 24.02 6.75 1.91
C ASP A 71 22.75 7.45 1.37
N VAL A 72 22.29 7.07 0.17
CA VAL A 72 21.08 7.59 -0.50
C VAL A 72 20.03 6.50 -0.78
N ASP A 73 20.34 5.25 -0.48
CA ASP A 73 19.48 4.09 -0.57
C ASP A 73 18.28 4.20 0.39
N ILE A 74 17.07 4.00 -0.14
CA ILE A 74 15.81 4.07 0.61
C ILE A 74 15.57 2.78 1.37
N CYS A 75 16.00 1.65 0.79
CA CYS A 75 15.74 0.32 1.32
C CYS A 75 16.99 -0.55 1.40
N PRO A 76 17.97 -0.25 2.31
CA PRO A 76 19.25 -0.94 2.40
C PRO A 76 19.13 -2.47 2.45
N GLY A 77 19.75 -3.12 1.44
CA GLY A 77 19.74 -4.57 1.29
C GLY A 77 18.64 -5.14 0.42
N TYR A 78 17.87 -4.29 -0.26
CA TYR A 78 16.84 -4.65 -1.22
C TYR A 78 16.81 -3.65 -2.38
N ASP A 79 16.56 -4.13 -3.58
CA ASP A 79 16.52 -3.36 -4.82
C ASP A 79 15.45 -2.25 -4.79
N ASP A 80 15.86 -0.99 -4.70
CA ASP A 80 15.01 0.21 -4.71
C ASP A 80 14.21 0.37 -6.01
N ASN A 81 14.63 -0.30 -7.10
CA ASN A 81 13.92 -0.26 -8.37
C ASN A 81 12.74 -1.24 -8.42
N GLN A 82 12.56 -2.08 -7.41
CA GLN A 82 11.39 -2.94 -7.23
C GLN A 82 10.35 -2.23 -6.35
N ASP A 83 9.39 -1.58 -7.00
CA ASP A 83 8.22 -0.94 -6.37
C ASP A 83 6.97 -1.39 -7.17
N THR A 84 6.35 -2.47 -6.71
CA THR A 84 5.29 -3.19 -7.44
C THR A 84 4.00 -2.40 -7.51
N ASP A 85 3.65 -1.66 -6.47
CA ASP A 85 2.42 -0.87 -6.38
C ASP A 85 2.63 0.63 -6.67
N SER A 86 3.88 1.05 -6.86
CA SER A 86 4.29 2.40 -7.26
C SER A 86 3.96 3.49 -6.22
N ASP A 87 4.05 3.16 -4.94
CA ASP A 87 3.82 4.08 -3.84
C ASP A 87 5.10 4.82 -3.38
N GLN A 88 6.25 4.52 -3.98
CA GLN A 88 7.58 5.03 -3.72
C GLN A 88 8.26 4.42 -2.48
N ILE A 89 7.76 3.29 -1.99
CA ILE A 89 8.42 2.45 -1.01
C ILE A 89 8.83 1.16 -1.73
N PRO A 90 10.13 0.84 -1.82
CA PRO A 90 10.56 -0.40 -2.46
C PRO A 90 9.96 -1.64 -1.80
N ASP A 91 9.64 -2.67 -2.60
CA ASP A 91 8.98 -3.91 -2.14
C ASP A 91 9.65 -4.54 -0.90
N GLY A 92 10.98 -4.44 -0.82
CA GLY A 92 11.75 -5.01 0.28
C GLY A 92 11.54 -4.33 1.64
N CYS A 93 11.16 -3.06 1.64
CA CYS A 93 10.90 -2.24 2.82
C CYS A 93 9.41 -1.94 3.01
N ASP A 94 8.58 -2.36 2.05
CA ASP A 94 7.14 -2.15 2.12
C ASP A 94 6.45 -3.31 2.87
N ALA A 95 5.55 -2.96 3.78
CA ALA A 95 4.72 -3.92 4.51
C ALA A 95 3.60 -4.50 3.63
N THR A 96 3.27 -3.83 2.54
CA THR A 96 2.18 -4.15 1.61
C THR A 96 2.60 -4.00 0.15
N PRO A 97 3.66 -4.71 -0.29
CA PRO A 97 4.30 -4.51 -1.59
C PRO A 97 3.40 -4.74 -2.80
N ASP A 98 2.26 -5.41 -2.62
CA ASP A 98 1.25 -5.65 -3.66
C ASP A 98 0.17 -4.54 -3.69
N GLY A 99 0.21 -3.59 -2.75
CA GLY A 99 -0.70 -2.45 -2.63
C GLY A 99 -1.66 -2.48 -1.45
N ASP A 100 -2.31 -1.33 -1.26
CA ASP A 100 -3.21 -1.06 -0.14
C ASP A 100 -4.64 -0.79 -0.58
N VAL A 101 -5.58 -1.11 0.31
CA VAL A 101 -6.97 -0.69 0.19
C VAL A 101 -7.51 -0.17 1.52
N ILE A 102 -8.09 1.02 1.49
CA ILE A 102 -8.80 1.62 2.62
C ILE A 102 -10.30 1.45 2.37
N LEU A 103 -10.98 0.84 3.33
CA LEU A 103 -12.42 0.66 3.27
C LEU A 103 -13.13 1.60 4.23
N THR A 104 -14.23 2.18 3.79
CA THR A 104 -15.07 3.08 4.60
C THR A 104 -16.54 2.83 4.34
N TRP A 105 -17.39 2.99 5.37
CA TRP A 105 -18.84 2.96 5.17
C TRP A 105 -19.29 4.30 4.59
N LEU A 106 -19.84 4.26 3.36
CA LEU A 106 -20.31 5.45 2.66
C LEU A 106 -21.72 5.86 3.12
N SER A 107 -22.59 4.89 3.29
CA SER A 107 -23.98 5.10 3.70
C SER A 107 -24.53 3.86 4.36
N SER A 108 -25.54 4.05 5.21
CA SER A 108 -26.30 2.96 5.80
C SER A 108 -27.76 3.37 6.02
N SER A 109 -28.64 2.40 6.02
CA SER A 109 -30.05 2.50 6.41
C SER A 109 -30.41 1.31 7.30
N GLU A 110 -31.66 1.15 7.64
CA GLU A 110 -32.17 0.01 8.41
C GLU A 110 -32.03 -1.35 7.71
N SER A 111 -31.78 -1.36 6.38
CA SER A 111 -31.72 -2.59 5.57
C SER A 111 -30.59 -2.61 4.54
N HIS A 112 -29.78 -1.56 4.44
CA HIS A 112 -28.72 -1.44 3.45
C HIS A 112 -27.47 -0.82 4.06
N ALA A 113 -26.28 -1.24 3.60
CA ALA A 113 -25.02 -0.62 3.89
C ALA A 113 -24.11 -0.64 2.65
N THR A 114 -23.51 0.49 2.30
CA THR A 114 -22.61 0.63 1.16
C THR A 114 -21.19 0.79 1.65
N LEU A 115 -20.31 -0.10 1.21
CA LEU A 115 -18.89 -0.08 1.47
C LEU A 115 -18.16 0.59 0.31
N HIS A 116 -17.33 1.54 0.62
CA HIS A 116 -16.50 2.31 -0.30
C HIS A 116 -15.05 1.87 -0.17
N TYR A 117 -14.29 1.98 -1.26
CA TYR A 117 -12.86 1.71 -1.28
C TYR A 117 -12.05 2.91 -1.77
N GLU A 118 -10.83 3.05 -1.27
CA GLU A 118 -9.71 3.78 -1.88
C GLU A 118 -8.54 2.80 -1.99
N SER A 119 -7.96 2.64 -3.18
CA SER A 119 -6.85 1.71 -3.43
C SER A 119 -5.83 2.33 -4.39
N ASN A 120 -4.55 2.08 -4.15
CA ASN A 120 -3.47 2.49 -5.05
C ASN A 120 -3.31 1.54 -6.25
N VAL A 121 -3.91 0.35 -6.19
CA VAL A 121 -3.90 -0.66 -7.26
C VAL A 121 -5.30 -1.13 -7.64
N ASP A 122 -5.41 -1.79 -8.80
CA ASP A 122 -6.67 -2.38 -9.25
C ASP A 122 -7.12 -3.53 -8.35
N ILE A 123 -8.43 -3.61 -8.03
CA ILE A 123 -9.03 -4.68 -7.22
C ILE A 123 -9.67 -5.70 -8.14
N HIS A 124 -9.16 -6.93 -8.15
CA HIS A 124 -9.64 -8.03 -8.99
C HIS A 124 -10.63 -8.97 -8.29
N GLY A 125 -10.75 -8.86 -6.99
CA GLY A 125 -11.72 -9.62 -6.21
C GLY A 125 -11.60 -9.35 -4.72
N PHE A 126 -12.61 -9.77 -3.97
CA PHE A 126 -12.58 -9.67 -2.51
C PHE A 126 -13.44 -10.77 -1.89
N GLN A 127 -13.20 -11.03 -0.61
CA GLN A 127 -14.08 -11.89 0.20
C GLN A 127 -14.09 -11.42 1.65
N PHE A 128 -15.20 -11.67 2.33
CA PHE A 128 -15.33 -11.46 3.77
C PHE A 128 -16.56 -12.22 4.32
N THR A 129 -16.66 -12.26 5.64
CA THR A 129 -17.81 -12.79 6.36
C THR A 129 -18.54 -11.65 7.04
N VAL A 130 -19.87 -11.58 6.88
CA VAL A 130 -20.76 -10.64 7.58
C VAL A 130 -21.31 -11.32 8.83
N SER A 131 -21.48 -10.56 9.89
CA SER A 131 -22.18 -11.00 11.10
C SER A 131 -22.88 -9.84 11.80
N GLY A 132 -23.82 -10.14 12.69
CA GLY A 132 -24.60 -9.16 13.43
C GLY A 132 -25.83 -8.61 12.69
N VAL A 133 -26.01 -9.00 11.43
CA VAL A 133 -27.23 -8.78 10.62
C VAL A 133 -27.51 -10.05 9.80
N ASP A 134 -28.75 -10.23 9.35
CA ASP A 134 -29.13 -11.31 8.44
C ASP A 134 -29.06 -10.79 7.00
N LEU A 135 -27.97 -11.13 6.30
CA LEU A 135 -27.71 -10.72 4.92
C LEU A 135 -28.72 -11.37 3.98
N THR A 136 -29.37 -10.56 3.13
CA THR A 136 -30.36 -11.00 2.15
C THR A 136 -29.88 -10.86 0.72
N ASP A 137 -28.96 -9.90 0.45
CA ASP A 137 -28.31 -9.75 -0.85
C ASP A 137 -26.96 -9.01 -0.69
N ALA A 138 -26.09 -9.16 -1.69
CA ALA A 138 -24.86 -8.43 -1.82
C ALA A 138 -24.55 -8.21 -3.30
N TYR A 139 -24.30 -6.99 -3.72
CA TYR A 139 -24.04 -6.68 -5.13
C TYR A 139 -23.06 -5.53 -5.32
N ASP A 140 -22.41 -5.58 -6.48
CA ASP A 140 -21.55 -4.57 -7.05
C ASP A 140 -21.96 -4.36 -8.52
N GLY A 141 -21.53 -3.26 -9.12
CA GLY A 141 -21.82 -2.94 -10.52
C GLY A 141 -20.81 -3.50 -11.52
N VAL A 142 -19.72 -4.09 -11.09
CA VAL A 142 -18.55 -4.45 -11.91
C VAL A 142 -18.16 -5.92 -11.78
N LEU A 143 -18.03 -6.42 -10.56
CA LEU A 143 -17.65 -7.80 -10.26
C LEU A 143 -18.89 -8.69 -10.09
N GLU A 144 -18.72 -9.98 -10.29
CA GLU A 144 -19.73 -10.98 -9.96
C GLU A 144 -19.70 -11.26 -8.46
N VAL A 145 -20.66 -10.70 -7.73
CA VAL A 145 -20.80 -10.91 -6.29
C VAL A 145 -21.68 -12.12 -6.01
N GLN A 146 -21.24 -12.97 -5.10
CA GLN A 146 -21.99 -14.09 -4.58
C GLN A 146 -21.97 -14.04 -3.05
N TYR A 147 -23.09 -14.37 -2.44
CA TYR A 147 -23.18 -14.54 -0.99
C TYR A 147 -23.83 -15.87 -0.62
N ASN A 148 -23.59 -16.32 0.58
CA ASN A 148 -24.14 -17.55 1.12
C ASN A 148 -24.91 -17.25 2.39
N GLU A 149 -26.21 -17.50 2.40
CA GLU A 149 -27.14 -17.23 3.50
C GLU A 149 -26.76 -17.99 4.79
N ASP A 150 -26.29 -19.23 4.68
CA ASP A 150 -25.97 -20.07 5.85
C ASP A 150 -24.66 -19.63 6.54
N THR A 151 -23.67 -19.24 5.74
CA THR A 151 -22.33 -18.89 6.26
C THR A 151 -22.10 -17.38 6.34
N GLN A 152 -22.99 -16.59 5.75
CA GLN A 152 -22.89 -15.13 5.64
C GLN A 152 -21.58 -14.68 4.97
N ASN A 153 -21.00 -15.52 4.13
CA ASN A 153 -19.82 -15.21 3.34
C ASN A 153 -20.19 -14.49 2.05
N VAL A 154 -19.46 -13.42 1.77
CA VAL A 154 -19.51 -12.69 0.51
C VAL A 154 -18.21 -12.93 -0.24
N ILE A 155 -18.30 -13.22 -1.51
CA ILE A 155 -17.15 -13.31 -2.42
C ILE A 155 -17.48 -12.58 -3.72
N ALA A 156 -16.51 -11.79 -4.21
CA ALA A 156 -16.61 -11.11 -5.49
C ALA A 156 -15.38 -11.43 -6.34
N TYR A 157 -15.61 -11.67 -7.61
CA TYR A 157 -14.58 -11.98 -8.60
C TYR A 157 -15.10 -11.70 -10.00
N SER A 158 -14.26 -11.78 -11.02
CA SER A 158 -14.73 -11.76 -12.41
C SER A 158 -14.15 -12.91 -13.21
N ILE A 159 -15.03 -13.63 -13.90
CA ILE A 159 -14.65 -14.63 -14.90
C ILE A 159 -14.36 -14.01 -16.27
N PHE A 160 -14.72 -12.73 -16.47
CA PHE A 160 -14.55 -11.98 -17.70
C PHE A 160 -13.34 -11.04 -17.68
N GLY A 161 -12.63 -10.98 -16.54
CA GLY A 161 -11.47 -10.12 -16.34
C GLY A 161 -11.82 -8.66 -16.02
N ASN A 162 -13.05 -8.40 -15.53
CA ASN A 162 -13.40 -7.10 -14.97
C ASN A 162 -12.68 -6.90 -13.63
N TYR A 163 -12.44 -5.66 -13.27
CA TYR A 163 -11.82 -5.24 -12.00
C TYR A 163 -12.33 -3.86 -11.60
N LEU A 164 -12.17 -3.52 -10.34
CA LEU A 164 -12.36 -2.14 -9.86
C LEU A 164 -11.04 -1.40 -10.04
N GLU A 165 -11.10 -0.27 -10.74
CA GLU A 165 -9.88 0.50 -11.07
C GLU A 165 -9.24 1.10 -9.80
N ALA A 166 -7.92 1.22 -9.79
CA ALA A 166 -7.19 1.99 -8.79
C ALA A 166 -7.79 3.39 -8.62
N GLY A 167 -7.84 3.88 -7.39
CA GLY A 167 -8.52 5.12 -7.03
C GLY A 167 -9.62 4.88 -6.00
N SER A 168 -10.81 5.46 -6.19
CA SER A 168 -11.88 5.36 -5.21
C SER A 168 -13.23 5.08 -5.84
N GLY A 169 -14.06 4.30 -5.15
CA GLY A 169 -15.37 3.92 -5.64
C GLY A 169 -16.19 3.12 -4.64
N THR A 170 -17.34 2.64 -5.08
CA THR A 170 -18.14 1.69 -4.29
C THR A 170 -17.55 0.30 -4.43
N LEU A 171 -17.22 -0.34 -3.30
CA LEU A 171 -16.79 -1.74 -3.31
C LEU A 171 -17.99 -2.66 -3.53
N LEU A 172 -19.04 -2.49 -2.72
CA LEU A 172 -20.34 -3.18 -2.87
C LEU A 172 -21.41 -2.55 -1.98
N THR A 173 -22.65 -2.98 -2.21
CA THR A 173 -23.77 -2.75 -1.32
C THR A 173 -24.23 -4.07 -0.72
N LEU A 174 -24.45 -4.08 0.59
CA LEU A 174 -25.05 -5.16 1.35
C LEU A 174 -26.52 -4.84 1.61
N GLU A 175 -27.39 -5.82 1.43
CA GLU A 175 -28.79 -5.78 1.87
C GLU A 175 -28.99 -6.81 2.98
N PHE A 176 -29.76 -6.43 4.00
CA PHE A 176 -30.03 -7.28 5.15
C PHE A 176 -31.44 -7.04 5.69
N SER A 177 -31.93 -8.00 6.44
CA SER A 177 -33.25 -7.87 7.08
C SER A 177 -33.21 -6.74 8.10
N PRO A 178 -34.22 -5.83 8.07
CA PRO A 178 -34.34 -4.79 9.09
C PRO A 178 -34.70 -5.41 10.45
N ASP A 179 -34.21 -4.81 11.55
CA ASP A 179 -34.46 -5.28 12.92
C ASP A 179 -35.09 -4.13 13.76
N LEU A 180 -35.98 -4.50 14.65
CA LEU A 180 -36.61 -3.58 15.62
C LEU A 180 -35.61 -3.05 16.66
N GLU A 181 -34.52 -3.76 16.88
CA GLU A 181 -33.41 -3.32 17.74
C GLU A 181 -32.22 -2.86 16.89
N SER A 182 -31.40 -1.98 17.46
CA SER A 182 -30.16 -1.62 16.77
C SER A 182 -29.21 -2.82 16.77
N SER A 183 -28.63 -3.09 15.59
CA SER A 183 -27.65 -4.16 15.41
C SER A 183 -26.28 -3.59 15.07
N THR A 184 -25.25 -4.41 15.15
CA THR A 184 -23.88 -4.04 14.75
C THR A 184 -23.43 -5.01 13.66
N LEU A 185 -23.37 -4.50 12.43
CA LEU A 185 -22.79 -5.23 11.31
C LEU A 185 -21.28 -5.29 11.49
N LEU A 186 -20.71 -6.49 11.44
CA LEU A 186 -19.28 -6.75 11.55
C LEU A 186 -18.76 -7.43 10.28
N LEU A 187 -17.59 -7.00 9.82
CA LEU A 187 -16.83 -7.68 8.77
C LEU A 187 -15.66 -8.45 9.38
N SER A 188 -15.46 -9.67 8.94
CA SER A 188 -14.35 -10.53 9.36
C SER A 188 -13.81 -11.35 8.19
N ASN A 189 -12.61 -11.92 8.34
CA ASN A 189 -11.94 -12.71 7.29
C ASN A 189 -11.83 -11.95 5.95
N LEU A 190 -11.58 -10.65 6.04
CA LEU A 190 -11.52 -9.76 4.90
C LEU A 190 -10.22 -9.98 4.12
N VAL A 191 -10.34 -10.26 2.84
CA VAL A 191 -9.25 -10.39 1.87
C VAL A 191 -9.64 -9.62 0.62
N VAL A 192 -8.72 -8.81 0.11
CA VAL A 192 -8.86 -8.10 -1.17
C VAL A 192 -7.68 -8.50 -2.06
N ALA A 193 -7.96 -8.83 -3.30
CA ALA A 193 -6.97 -9.28 -4.26
C ALA A 193 -6.64 -8.17 -5.27
N GLY A 194 -5.37 -7.81 -5.37
CA GLY A 194 -4.83 -6.78 -6.28
C GLY A 194 -4.39 -7.32 -7.64
N SER A 195 -4.40 -8.62 -7.88
CA SER A 195 -3.98 -9.20 -9.16
C SER A 195 -4.83 -10.39 -9.58
N ALA A 196 -5.15 -10.47 -10.87
CA ALA A 196 -5.79 -11.64 -11.46
C ALA A 196 -4.83 -12.83 -11.69
N ALA A 197 -3.52 -12.61 -11.63
CA ALA A 197 -2.51 -13.59 -12.06
C ALA A 197 -1.82 -14.36 -10.91
N GLY A 198 -2.13 -14.04 -9.63
CA GLY A 198 -1.48 -14.67 -8.48
C GLY A 198 -2.11 -14.31 -7.14
N PRO A 199 -1.66 -14.90 -6.05
CA PRO A 199 -2.16 -14.59 -4.72
C PRO A 199 -1.54 -13.28 -4.19
N SER A 200 -1.90 -12.14 -4.77
CA SER A 200 -1.61 -10.86 -4.17
C SER A 200 -2.80 -10.47 -3.29
N SER A 201 -2.62 -10.50 -1.99
CA SER A 201 -3.60 -9.93 -1.07
C SER A 201 -3.12 -8.55 -0.68
N LEU A 202 -3.96 -7.54 -0.94
CA LEU A 202 -3.67 -6.16 -0.55
C LEU A 202 -3.66 -5.99 0.96
N GLY A 203 -2.91 -4.99 1.42
CA GLY A 203 -3.04 -4.46 2.76
C GLY A 203 -4.43 -3.86 2.94
N VAL A 204 -5.22 -4.35 3.89
CA VAL A 204 -6.58 -3.86 4.10
C VAL A 204 -6.66 -3.05 5.37
N MET A 205 -7.00 -1.77 5.23
CA MET A 205 -7.31 -0.86 6.33
C MET A 205 -8.78 -0.47 6.28
N GLY A 206 -9.45 -0.41 7.42
CA GLY A 206 -10.80 0.13 7.41
C GLY A 206 -11.73 -0.39 8.50
N PRO A 207 -12.99 0.05 8.49
CA PRO A 207 -13.91 -0.25 9.53
C PRO A 207 -14.30 -1.73 9.48
N SER A 208 -14.15 -2.38 10.62
CA SER A 208 -14.65 -3.74 10.83
C SER A 208 -16.11 -3.77 11.28
N GLU A 209 -16.68 -2.61 11.66
CA GLU A 209 -18.02 -2.52 12.25
C GLU A 209 -18.83 -1.31 11.77
N LEU A 210 -20.15 -1.47 11.77
CA LEU A 210 -21.14 -0.43 11.50
C LEU A 210 -22.35 -0.63 12.39
N VAL A 211 -22.75 0.41 13.10
CA VAL A 211 -24.01 0.39 13.88
C VAL A 211 -25.18 0.67 12.94
N ILE A 212 -26.12 -0.26 12.89
CA ILE A 212 -27.37 -0.15 12.14
C ILE A 212 -28.46 0.32 13.11
N ALA A 213 -29.15 1.39 12.72
CA ALA A 213 -30.26 1.92 13.48
C ALA A 213 -31.45 0.94 13.42
N PRO A 214 -32.28 0.90 14.47
CA PRO A 214 -33.53 0.11 14.44
C PRO A 214 -34.44 0.62 13.34
N CYS A 215 -35.21 -0.28 12.77
CA CYS A 215 -36.24 0.08 11.79
C CYS A 215 -37.40 0.86 12.41
N ALA A 216 -38.12 1.60 11.56
CA ALA A 216 -39.37 2.23 11.96
C ALA A 216 -40.44 1.16 12.20
N ASN A 217 -41.24 1.35 13.26
CA ASN A 217 -42.41 0.54 13.62
C ASN A 217 -43.47 1.52 14.14
N ASN A 218 -44.54 1.73 13.36
CA ASN A 218 -45.51 2.80 13.62
C ASN A 218 -46.56 2.41 14.65
N ASP A 219 -46.95 1.15 14.67
CA ASP A 219 -48.05 0.64 15.49
C ASP A 219 -47.60 -0.14 16.72
N GLY A 220 -46.29 -0.43 16.80
CA GLY A 220 -45.67 -1.07 17.95
C GLY A 220 -45.90 -2.59 18.03
N ASP A 221 -46.12 -3.21 16.90
CA ASP A 221 -46.14 -4.67 16.76
C ASP A 221 -44.69 -5.25 16.68
N ASP A 222 -44.57 -6.51 16.33
CA ASP A 222 -43.25 -7.17 16.20
C ASP A 222 -42.64 -7.07 14.79
N LEU A 223 -43.15 -6.17 13.90
CA LEU A 223 -42.71 -6.00 12.53
C LEU A 223 -42.17 -4.61 12.24
N CYS A 224 -41.16 -4.55 11.40
CA CYS A 224 -40.68 -3.28 10.82
C CYS A 224 -41.63 -2.79 9.73
N ASN A 225 -41.90 -1.51 9.62
CA ASN A 225 -42.73 -0.91 8.59
C ASN A 225 -42.40 -1.36 7.16
N ALA A 226 -41.16 -1.74 6.87
CA ALA A 226 -40.69 -2.17 5.56
C ALA A 226 -41.23 -3.57 5.16
N VAL A 227 -41.61 -4.39 6.14
CA VAL A 227 -42.11 -5.74 5.96
C VAL A 227 -43.55 -5.93 6.48
N ASP A 228 -44.07 -4.89 7.10
CA ASP A 228 -45.43 -4.84 7.65
C ASP A 228 -46.44 -4.46 6.56
N ILE A 229 -47.45 -5.26 6.38
CA ILE A 229 -48.56 -5.04 5.40
C ILE A 229 -49.60 -4.06 5.97
N CYS A 230 -49.77 -4.08 7.30
CA CYS A 230 -50.79 -3.30 8.01
C CYS A 230 -50.13 -2.22 8.90
N LEU A 231 -49.42 -1.28 8.31
CA LEU A 231 -48.53 -0.26 8.91
C LEU A 231 -49.07 0.49 10.15
N ASP A 232 -50.36 0.54 10.35
CA ASP A 232 -51.04 1.28 11.43
C ASP A 232 -51.93 0.36 12.26
N ASP A 233 -51.80 -0.98 12.14
CA ASP A 233 -52.63 -1.95 12.85
C ASP A 233 -51.77 -3.06 13.47
N ALA A 234 -51.48 -2.92 14.76
CA ALA A 234 -50.66 -3.86 15.54
C ALA A 234 -51.22 -5.31 15.61
N GLU A 235 -52.39 -5.56 15.17
CA GLU A 235 -53.00 -6.89 15.10
C GLU A 235 -52.80 -7.58 13.73
N ASN A 236 -52.27 -6.85 12.73
CA ASN A 236 -51.90 -7.35 11.39
C ASN A 236 -52.98 -8.23 10.77
N ASP A 237 -54.02 -7.64 10.19
CA ASP A 237 -55.10 -8.41 9.50
C ASP A 237 -55.59 -9.63 10.33
N ALA A 238 -55.82 -9.40 11.63
CA ALA A 238 -56.20 -10.46 12.57
C ALA A 238 -57.55 -11.16 12.17
N ASP A 239 -58.39 -10.52 11.40
CA ASP A 239 -59.64 -11.06 10.91
C ASP A 239 -59.55 -11.69 9.49
N GLN A 240 -58.34 -11.57 8.85
CA GLN A 240 -57.98 -12.16 7.56
C GLN A 240 -58.91 -11.68 6.42
N ASP A 241 -59.27 -10.42 6.41
CA ASP A 241 -60.09 -9.83 5.36
C ASP A 241 -59.28 -9.12 4.26
N ASP A 242 -57.95 -9.18 4.32
CA ASP A 242 -56.99 -8.59 3.36
C ASP A 242 -57.12 -7.04 3.21
N ILE A 243 -57.54 -6.32 4.28
CA ILE A 243 -57.66 -4.85 4.28
C ILE A 243 -56.75 -4.23 5.33
#